data_c0536a51d4dd647d8ed58f8da8b29e6c
#
_entry.id   c0536a51d4dd647d8ed58f8da8b29e6c
#
_cell.length_a   1.000
_cell.length_b   1.000
_cell.length_c   1.000
_cell.angle_alpha   90.00
_cell.angle_beta   90.00
_cell.angle_gamma   90.00
#
_symmetry.space_group_name_H-M   'P 1'
#
loop_
_entity.id
_entity.type
_entity.pdbx_description
1 polymer ?
#
loop_
_entity_poly.entity_id
_entity_poly.type
_entity_poly.pdbx_seq_one_letter_code
_entity_poly.pdbx_strand_id
1 'polypeptide(L)'
;MTNNNTREPIENFNQLVNHLSGGCKPPDEWRIGTEHEKFAYHLDTYRPLDYGGDKGIRKLLYSMCRFGWQPLLEGENVIALTDGKGASISLEPAGQLELSGAPLETVHETCSEVTGHLQQVKAVAREMNIGFLGLGYHPKWPTVEMPWMPKNRYKIMREYMPKVGTLGLEMMKSTCTVQVNLDFSSEANMVKMFQTSLALQPIATALWANSPFKEGNLTGYLSYRSHCWTDTDPDRCGSLPFIFENGFGFERYVDYMLDVPMYFIYRNGKYIDASGLSFRDFLDGTLAVLPGEKPTIKDWEDHLSTAFPEVRLKTF
;
A
#
# COMPACT_ATOMS: atom_id res chain seq x y z
N MET A 1 -7.90 10.46 21.73
CA MET A 1 -8.63 9.49 22.57
C MET A 1 -8.45 8.14 21.91
N THR A 2 -7.63 7.25 22.46
CA THR A 2 -7.46 5.89 21.93
C THR A 2 -8.77 5.15 22.16
N ASN A 3 -9.47 4.86 21.07
CA ASN A 3 -10.75 4.15 21.09
C ASN A 3 -10.53 2.76 21.69
N ASN A 4 -11.09 2.48 22.87
CA ASN A 4 -11.02 1.17 23.55
C ASN A 4 -11.62 0.03 22.70
N ASN A 5 -12.40 0.35 21.68
CA ASN A 5 -13.10 -0.60 20.78
C ASN A 5 -12.16 -1.42 19.87
N THR A 6 -10.88 -1.03 19.72
CA THR A 6 -9.94 -1.72 18.80
C THR A 6 -9.36 -3.02 19.37
N ARG A 7 -9.61 -3.32 20.65
CA ARG A 7 -9.10 -4.53 21.36
C ARG A 7 -10.18 -5.57 21.65
N GLU A 8 -11.44 -5.21 21.47
CA GLU A 8 -12.55 -6.14 21.68
C GLU A 8 -12.72 -7.07 20.49
N PRO A 9 -13.02 -8.35 20.71
CA PRO A 9 -13.32 -9.29 19.63
C PRO A 9 -14.51 -8.84 18.80
N ILE A 10 -14.45 -9.12 17.50
CA ILE A 10 -15.59 -8.94 16.60
C ILE A 10 -16.61 -10.05 16.88
N GLU A 11 -17.84 -9.67 17.21
CA GLU A 11 -18.91 -10.60 17.58
C GLU A 11 -19.87 -10.88 16.43
N ASN A 12 -19.97 -9.97 15.45
CA ASN A 12 -20.90 -10.13 14.34
C ASN A 12 -20.46 -9.36 13.09
N PHE A 13 -21.03 -9.79 11.95
CA PHE A 13 -20.78 -9.22 10.63
C PHE A 13 -21.05 -7.71 10.53
N ASN A 14 -22.08 -7.22 11.22
CA ASN A 14 -22.45 -5.81 11.16
C ASN A 14 -21.35 -4.88 11.71
N GLN A 15 -20.50 -5.35 12.61
CA GLN A 15 -19.35 -4.55 13.09
C GLN A 15 -18.35 -4.27 11.97
N LEU A 16 -18.14 -5.21 11.05
CA LEU A 16 -17.29 -5.04 9.87
C LEU A 16 -17.89 -4.03 8.88
N VAL A 17 -19.20 -4.15 8.62
CA VAL A 17 -19.95 -3.21 7.77
C VAL A 17 -19.94 -1.81 8.38
N ASN A 18 -20.22 -1.71 9.68
CA ASN A 18 -20.22 -0.43 10.40
C ASN A 18 -18.84 0.25 10.40
N HIS A 19 -17.76 -0.53 10.42
CA HIS A 19 -16.41 0.00 10.32
C HIS A 19 -16.21 0.74 9.00
N LEU A 20 -16.66 0.16 7.87
CA LEU A 20 -16.56 0.80 6.56
C LEU A 20 -17.55 1.98 6.41
N SER A 21 -18.79 1.80 6.83
CA SER A 21 -19.82 2.85 6.73
C SER A 21 -19.55 4.04 7.66
N GLY A 22 -18.83 3.81 8.76
CA GLY A 22 -18.35 4.86 9.66
C GLY A 22 -17.35 5.83 9.02
N GLY A 23 -16.79 5.47 7.86
CA GLY A 23 -15.96 6.35 7.03
C GLY A 23 -16.73 7.38 6.20
N CYS A 24 -18.08 7.33 6.18
CA CYS A 24 -18.88 8.35 5.49
C CYS A 24 -18.71 9.73 6.14
N LYS A 25 -18.42 10.75 5.32
CA LYS A 25 -18.24 12.13 5.74
C LYS A 25 -19.11 13.05 4.90
N PRO A 26 -19.68 14.11 5.49
CA PRO A 26 -20.36 15.13 4.70
C PRO A 26 -19.40 15.81 3.71
N PRO A 27 -19.88 16.30 2.54
CA PRO A 27 -19.00 16.83 1.49
C PRO A 27 -18.06 17.97 1.90
N ASP A 28 -18.42 18.76 2.89
CA ASP A 28 -17.60 19.83 3.44
C ASP A 28 -16.42 19.34 4.31
N GLU A 29 -16.47 18.07 4.73
CA GLU A 29 -15.39 17.41 5.45
C GLU A 29 -14.52 16.53 4.54
N TRP A 30 -14.80 16.43 3.24
CA TRP A 30 -14.01 15.61 2.33
C TRP A 30 -12.57 16.06 2.23
N ARG A 31 -11.68 15.10 2.12
CA ARG A 31 -10.23 15.29 1.96
C ARG A 31 -9.72 14.47 0.79
N ILE A 32 -8.57 14.88 0.28
CA ILE A 32 -7.81 14.18 -0.74
C ILE A 32 -6.50 13.75 -0.09
N GLY A 33 -6.21 12.46 -0.10
CA GLY A 33 -4.91 11.92 0.24
C GLY A 33 -4.21 11.38 -1.00
N THR A 34 -2.90 11.60 -1.13
CA THR A 34 -2.14 11.05 -2.27
C THR A 34 -0.93 10.27 -1.80
N GLU A 35 -0.61 9.20 -2.52
CA GLU A 35 0.57 8.38 -2.27
C GLU A 35 1.50 8.48 -3.49
N HIS A 36 2.79 8.71 -3.26
CA HIS A 36 3.77 8.92 -4.32
C HIS A 36 5.02 8.08 -4.05
N GLU A 37 5.19 7.04 -4.84
CA GLU A 37 6.36 6.16 -4.76
C GLU A 37 7.44 6.57 -5.76
N LYS A 38 8.68 6.29 -5.43
CA LYS A 38 9.84 6.53 -6.31
C LYS A 38 11.00 5.58 -5.99
N PHE A 39 11.68 5.10 -7.03
CA PHE A 39 12.90 4.33 -6.89
C PHE A 39 14.08 5.24 -6.53
N ALA A 40 14.83 4.86 -5.49
CA ALA A 40 16.11 5.49 -5.15
C ALA A 40 17.26 4.69 -5.76
N TYR A 41 18.28 5.37 -6.34
CA TYR A 41 19.42 4.72 -6.99
C TYR A 41 20.71 5.52 -6.85
N HIS A 42 21.86 4.85 -6.89
CA HIS A 42 23.17 5.48 -6.93
C HIS A 42 23.44 6.09 -8.30
N LEU A 43 23.84 7.38 -8.37
CA LEU A 43 24.10 8.08 -9.63
C LEU A 43 25.27 7.47 -10.42
N ASP A 44 26.27 6.91 -9.73
CA ASP A 44 27.46 6.37 -10.35
C ASP A 44 27.21 5.03 -11.07
N THR A 45 26.32 4.19 -10.53
CA THR A 45 26.10 2.82 -10.97
C THR A 45 24.69 2.56 -11.46
N TYR A 46 23.76 3.45 -11.16
CA TYR A 46 22.32 3.28 -11.28
C TYR A 46 21.74 2.11 -10.48
N ARG A 47 22.51 1.53 -9.54
CA ARG A 47 22.03 0.46 -8.65
C ARG A 47 21.02 0.99 -7.63
N PRO A 48 20.00 0.18 -7.30
CA PRO A 48 19.12 0.46 -6.15
C PRO A 48 19.94 0.65 -4.87
N LEU A 49 19.39 1.40 -3.92
CA LEU A 49 20.03 1.60 -2.62
C LEU A 49 19.77 0.40 -1.71
N ASP A 50 20.83 -0.16 -1.14
CA ASP A 50 20.69 -1.07 0.00
C ASP A 50 20.10 -0.36 1.23
N TYR A 51 19.59 -1.12 2.18
CA TYR A 51 19.09 -0.53 3.43
C TYR A 51 20.22 0.10 4.25
N GLY A 52 21.36 -0.58 4.39
CA GLY A 52 22.51 -0.15 5.17
C GLY A 52 23.52 0.70 4.37
N GLY A 53 24.62 1.06 5.05
CA GLY A 53 25.72 1.84 4.45
C GLY A 53 25.52 3.36 4.46
N ASP A 54 26.58 4.09 4.10
CA ASP A 54 26.63 5.57 4.17
C ASP A 54 25.74 6.26 3.11
N LYS A 55 25.37 5.54 2.06
CA LYS A 55 24.48 5.99 0.98
C LYS A 55 23.21 5.14 0.90
N GLY A 56 22.87 4.40 1.98
CA GLY A 56 21.72 3.51 2.01
C GLY A 56 20.42 4.19 2.46
N ILE A 57 19.32 3.45 2.36
CA ILE A 57 17.97 3.89 2.73
C ILE A 57 17.90 4.36 4.19
N ARG A 58 18.55 3.66 5.13
CA ARG A 58 18.59 4.07 6.54
C ARG A 58 19.18 5.48 6.69
N LYS A 59 20.27 5.78 6.00
CA LYS A 59 20.89 7.11 6.02
C LYS A 59 20.00 8.16 5.38
N LEU A 60 19.34 7.81 4.28
CA LEU A 60 18.36 8.67 3.61
C LEU A 60 17.25 9.09 4.57
N LEU A 61 16.61 8.13 5.24
CA LEU A 61 15.52 8.41 6.19
C LEU A 61 15.99 9.30 7.34
N TYR A 62 17.11 8.99 7.98
CA TYR A 62 17.64 9.86 9.04
C TYR A 62 18.02 11.27 8.53
N SER A 63 18.47 11.39 7.29
CA SER A 63 18.77 12.71 6.70
C SER A 63 17.50 13.54 6.46
N MET A 64 16.34 12.89 6.22
CA MET A 64 15.05 13.56 6.11
C MET A 64 14.56 14.13 7.45
N CYS A 65 15.00 13.59 8.59
CA CYS A 65 14.56 14.07 9.92
C CYS A 65 14.89 15.56 10.17
N ARG A 66 15.90 16.12 9.51
CA ARG A 66 16.22 17.56 9.61
C ARG A 66 15.11 18.50 9.10
N PHE A 67 14.16 17.97 8.33
CA PHE A 67 12.99 18.70 7.85
C PHE A 67 11.76 18.56 8.76
N GLY A 68 11.93 17.98 9.96
CA GLY A 68 10.86 17.82 10.94
C GLY A 68 10.22 16.43 10.97
N TRP A 69 10.65 15.52 10.09
CA TRP A 69 10.19 14.14 10.11
C TRP A 69 10.71 13.39 11.35
N GLN A 70 9.87 12.55 11.93
CA GLN A 70 10.18 11.72 13.10
C GLN A 70 10.28 10.25 12.69
N PRO A 71 11.32 9.51 13.11
CA PRO A 71 11.52 8.13 12.71
C PRO A 71 10.55 7.19 13.42
N LEU A 72 9.99 6.24 12.65
CA LEU A 72 9.25 5.08 13.12
C LEU A 72 10.13 3.84 12.99
N LEU A 73 10.23 3.09 14.07
CA LEU A 73 11.16 1.96 14.17
C LEU A 73 10.42 0.63 14.23
N GLU A 74 10.99 -0.39 13.58
CA GLU A 74 10.69 -1.80 13.82
C GLU A 74 11.96 -2.48 14.36
N GLY A 75 12.00 -2.75 15.66
CA GLY A 75 13.22 -3.09 16.37
C GLY A 75 14.23 -1.93 16.31
N GLU A 76 15.43 -2.19 15.79
CA GLU A 76 16.48 -1.17 15.61
C GLU A 76 16.45 -0.50 14.22
N ASN A 77 15.54 -0.92 13.35
CA ASN A 77 15.47 -0.44 11.98
C ASN A 77 14.46 0.71 11.83
N VAL A 78 14.90 1.84 11.28
CA VAL A 78 13.97 2.88 10.82
C VAL A 78 13.27 2.40 9.55
N ILE A 79 11.95 2.29 9.60
CA ILE A 79 11.14 1.73 8.49
C ILE A 79 10.19 2.74 7.87
N ALA A 80 9.99 3.86 8.53
CA ALA A 80 9.15 4.96 8.06
C ALA A 80 9.50 6.24 8.83
N LEU A 81 8.93 7.35 8.38
CA LEU A 81 8.94 8.64 9.06
C LEU A 81 7.52 9.18 9.15
N THR A 82 7.22 9.98 10.17
CA THR A 82 5.94 10.70 10.29
C THR A 82 6.19 12.18 10.55
N ASP A 83 5.31 13.04 10.08
CA ASP A 83 5.31 14.45 10.43
C ASP A 83 4.46 14.75 11.69
N GLY A 84 3.73 13.75 12.19
CA GLY A 84 2.80 13.88 13.32
C GLY A 84 1.51 14.64 12.98
N LYS A 85 1.24 14.94 11.70
CA LYS A 85 0.07 15.71 11.22
C LYS A 85 -0.77 14.94 10.20
N GLY A 86 -0.41 13.69 9.92
CA GLY A 86 -1.12 12.80 9.01
C GLY A 86 -0.32 12.35 7.80
N ALA A 87 0.82 12.98 7.50
CA ALA A 87 1.70 12.51 6.44
C ALA A 87 2.78 11.56 6.96
N SER A 88 3.19 10.63 6.11
CA SER A 88 4.30 9.73 6.37
C SER A 88 5.19 9.51 5.16
N ILE A 89 6.44 9.15 5.40
CA ILE A 89 7.36 8.63 4.38
C ILE A 89 7.59 7.17 4.74
N SER A 90 7.21 6.25 3.86
CA SER A 90 7.36 4.82 4.08
C SER A 90 8.30 4.18 3.07
N LEU A 91 8.57 2.90 3.28
CA LEU A 91 9.39 2.08 2.39
C LEU A 91 8.55 0.94 1.85
N GLU A 92 8.60 0.78 0.55
CA GLU A 92 8.14 -0.40 -0.14
C GLU A 92 9.23 -1.52 -0.11
N PRO A 93 8.92 -2.78 -0.49
CA PRO A 93 9.79 -3.93 -0.24
C PRO A 93 11.24 -3.80 -0.69
N ALA A 94 11.53 -3.09 -1.77
CA ALA A 94 12.89 -2.89 -2.27
C ALA A 94 13.45 -1.47 -2.01
N GLY A 95 12.82 -0.72 -1.10
CA GLY A 95 13.27 0.62 -0.74
C GLY A 95 12.71 1.72 -1.64
N GLN A 96 11.65 1.43 -2.41
CA GLN A 96 10.91 2.50 -3.05
C GLN A 96 10.42 3.43 -1.94
N LEU A 97 10.76 4.71 -2.09
CA LEU A 97 10.42 5.74 -1.12
C LEU A 97 9.03 6.28 -1.43
N GLU A 98 8.12 6.07 -0.51
CA GLU A 98 6.73 6.51 -0.61
C GLU A 98 6.49 7.75 0.25
N LEU A 99 5.85 8.77 -0.30
CA LEU A 99 5.13 9.78 0.46
C LEU A 99 3.68 9.33 0.54
N SER A 100 3.19 9.01 1.73
CA SER A 100 1.76 8.93 2.01
C SER A 100 1.35 10.30 2.56
N GLY A 101 0.70 11.11 1.72
CA GLY A 101 0.36 12.50 2.02
C GLY A 101 -0.73 12.63 3.07
N ALA A 102 -0.80 13.80 3.69
CA ALA A 102 -1.85 14.15 4.63
C ALA A 102 -3.23 14.21 3.94
N PRO A 103 -4.34 14.05 4.69
CA PRO A 103 -5.68 14.32 4.16
C PRO A 103 -5.89 15.83 4.01
N LEU A 104 -5.85 16.34 2.77
CA LEU A 104 -5.87 17.75 2.41
C LEU A 104 -7.21 18.18 1.80
N GLU A 105 -7.53 19.45 1.85
CA GLU A 105 -8.81 19.97 1.35
C GLU A 105 -8.81 20.19 -0.17
N THR A 106 -7.66 20.54 -0.73
CA THR A 106 -7.56 20.98 -2.12
C THR A 106 -6.41 20.33 -2.86
N VAL A 107 -6.54 20.23 -4.20
CA VAL A 107 -5.44 19.81 -5.08
C VAL A 107 -4.24 20.77 -5.05
N HIS A 108 -4.45 22.05 -4.67
CA HIS A 108 -3.36 23.01 -4.52
C HIS A 108 -2.50 22.71 -3.29
N GLU A 109 -3.13 22.31 -2.19
CA GLU A 109 -2.41 21.86 -0.99
C GLU A 109 -1.66 20.56 -1.28
N THR A 110 -2.29 19.58 -1.97
CA THR A 110 -1.63 18.36 -2.43
C THR A 110 -0.42 18.66 -3.31
N CYS A 111 -0.53 19.59 -4.25
CA CYS A 111 0.57 20.03 -5.10
C CYS A 111 1.71 20.65 -4.27
N SER A 112 1.36 21.45 -3.27
CA SER A 112 2.33 22.08 -2.36
C SER A 112 3.06 21.05 -1.50
N GLU A 113 2.34 20.07 -0.97
CA GLU A 113 2.91 18.96 -0.19
C GLU A 113 3.90 18.14 -1.01
N VAL A 114 3.49 17.69 -2.20
CA VAL A 114 4.36 16.91 -3.10
C VAL A 114 5.58 17.71 -3.53
N THR A 115 5.40 18.99 -3.85
CA THR A 115 6.51 19.88 -4.24
C THR A 115 7.49 20.08 -3.10
N GLY A 116 7.00 20.31 -1.87
CA GLY A 116 7.81 20.44 -0.66
C GLY A 116 8.60 19.15 -0.38
N HIS A 117 7.92 17.99 -0.43
CA HIS A 117 8.58 16.69 -0.28
C HIS A 117 9.69 16.47 -1.33
N LEU A 118 9.41 16.75 -2.60
CA LEU A 118 10.42 16.62 -3.66
C LEU A 118 11.62 17.55 -3.46
N GLN A 119 11.42 18.76 -2.93
CA GLN A 119 12.52 19.67 -2.58
C GLN A 119 13.41 19.08 -1.47
N GLN A 120 12.80 18.54 -0.41
CA GLN A 120 13.51 17.86 0.68
C GLN A 120 14.30 16.65 0.18
N VAL A 121 13.65 15.78 -0.59
CA VAL A 121 14.28 14.59 -1.19
C VAL A 121 15.46 14.98 -2.10
N LYS A 122 15.29 16.00 -2.96
CA LYS A 122 16.38 16.49 -3.83
C LYS A 122 17.57 17.07 -3.04
N ALA A 123 17.32 17.73 -1.91
CA ALA A 123 18.39 18.26 -1.06
C ALA A 123 19.24 17.10 -0.49
N VAL A 124 18.60 16.07 0.07
CA VAL A 124 19.30 14.87 0.58
C VAL A 124 19.99 14.11 -0.55
N ALA A 125 19.32 13.95 -1.69
CA ALA A 125 19.86 13.24 -2.85
C ALA A 125 21.20 13.81 -3.35
N ARG A 126 21.32 15.15 -3.41
CA ARG A 126 22.56 15.82 -3.81
C ARG A 126 23.72 15.51 -2.87
N GLU A 127 23.46 15.50 -1.55
CA GLU A 127 24.48 15.23 -0.53
C GLU A 127 24.94 13.77 -0.55
N MET A 128 24.02 12.85 -0.83
CA MET A 128 24.30 11.42 -0.85
C MET A 128 24.79 10.91 -2.23
N ASN A 129 24.81 11.75 -3.27
CA ASN A 129 25.07 11.37 -4.66
C ASN A 129 24.13 10.25 -5.15
N ILE A 130 22.85 10.41 -4.89
CA ILE A 130 21.79 9.49 -5.30
C ILE A 130 20.75 10.20 -6.17
N GLY A 131 19.99 9.43 -6.94
CA GLY A 131 18.87 9.89 -7.76
C GLY A 131 17.57 9.25 -7.36
N PHE A 132 16.47 9.83 -7.84
CA PHE A 132 15.14 9.29 -7.70
C PHE A 132 14.45 9.21 -9.06
N LEU A 133 13.67 8.15 -9.27
CA LEU A 133 12.99 7.88 -10.52
C LEU A 133 11.53 7.51 -10.24
N GLY A 134 10.60 8.30 -10.79
CA GLY A 134 9.15 8.07 -10.70
C GLY A 134 8.63 7.38 -11.97
N LEU A 135 8.88 6.10 -12.11
CA LEU A 135 8.37 5.24 -13.19
C LEU A 135 7.54 4.10 -12.60
N GLY A 136 6.61 3.58 -13.39
CA GLY A 136 5.77 2.47 -12.95
C GLY A 136 6.51 1.17 -12.72
N TYR A 137 7.66 0.95 -13.38
CA TYR A 137 8.50 -0.24 -13.21
C TYR A 137 9.98 0.13 -13.29
N HIS A 138 10.82 -0.57 -12.52
CA HIS A 138 12.27 -0.33 -12.50
C HIS A 138 12.91 -0.77 -13.83
N PRO A 139 13.51 0.16 -14.61
CA PRO A 139 13.81 -0.11 -16.03
C PRO A 139 15.05 -0.96 -16.28
N LYS A 140 15.99 -1.06 -15.31
CA LYS A 140 17.35 -1.57 -15.57
C LYS A 140 17.70 -2.82 -14.81
N TRP A 141 17.50 -2.86 -13.50
CA TRP A 141 18.01 -3.94 -12.65
C TRP A 141 17.00 -5.09 -12.54
N PRO A 142 17.49 -6.35 -12.61
CA PRO A 142 16.62 -7.51 -12.39
C PRO A 142 16.01 -7.52 -10.99
N THR A 143 14.80 -8.02 -10.86
CA THR A 143 14.10 -8.10 -9.57
C THR A 143 14.89 -8.88 -8.51
N VAL A 144 15.67 -9.89 -8.93
CA VAL A 144 16.51 -10.68 -8.02
C VAL A 144 17.63 -9.86 -7.38
N GLU A 145 18.12 -8.83 -8.06
CA GLU A 145 19.19 -7.93 -7.58
C GLU A 145 18.64 -6.74 -6.77
N MET A 146 17.33 -6.51 -6.78
CA MET A 146 16.71 -5.49 -5.95
C MET A 146 16.84 -5.86 -4.46
N PRO A 147 17.17 -4.92 -3.56
CA PRO A 147 17.32 -5.19 -2.13
C PRO A 147 16.01 -5.59 -1.46
N TRP A 148 16.07 -5.99 -0.19
CA TRP A 148 14.91 -6.14 0.68
C TRP A 148 15.03 -5.21 1.88
N MET A 149 13.96 -4.48 2.15
CA MET A 149 13.87 -3.64 3.36
C MET A 149 13.53 -4.50 4.59
N PRO A 150 14.02 -4.11 5.79
CA PRO A 150 13.89 -4.92 7.01
C PRO A 150 12.51 -4.73 7.68
N LYS A 151 11.43 -4.97 6.95
CA LYS A 151 10.07 -5.04 7.49
C LYS A 151 9.64 -6.50 7.59
N ASN A 152 9.22 -6.94 8.79
CA ASN A 152 8.94 -8.36 9.06
C ASN A 152 7.77 -8.90 8.22
N ARG A 153 6.75 -8.09 7.93
CA ARG A 153 5.63 -8.51 7.08
C ARG A 153 6.07 -8.93 5.66
N TYR A 154 7.17 -8.37 5.15
CA TYR A 154 7.66 -8.70 3.81
C TYR A 154 8.24 -10.10 3.70
N LYS A 155 8.67 -10.73 4.81
CA LYS A 155 9.11 -12.13 4.83
C LYS A 155 7.96 -13.07 4.47
N ILE A 156 6.80 -12.86 5.10
CA ILE A 156 5.59 -13.65 4.87
C ILE A 156 5.11 -13.49 3.42
N MET A 157 5.00 -12.24 2.95
CA MET A 157 4.57 -11.94 1.58
C MET A 157 5.52 -12.52 0.53
N ARG A 158 6.83 -12.44 0.76
CA ARG A 158 7.87 -13.01 -0.11
C ARG A 158 7.73 -14.51 -0.28
N GLU A 159 7.34 -15.23 0.77
CA GLU A 159 7.19 -16.68 0.75
C GLU A 159 5.84 -17.12 0.17
N TYR A 160 4.82 -16.28 0.29
CA TYR A 160 3.47 -16.55 -0.18
C TYR A 160 3.26 -16.21 -1.67
N MET A 161 3.67 -15.01 -2.10
CA MET A 161 3.42 -14.50 -3.46
C MET A 161 3.79 -15.49 -4.58
N PRO A 162 4.95 -16.19 -4.55
CA PRO A 162 5.30 -17.14 -5.59
C PRO A 162 4.42 -18.40 -5.64
N LYS A 163 3.55 -18.62 -4.65
CA LYS A 163 2.63 -19.78 -4.61
C LYS A 163 1.32 -19.47 -5.35
N VAL A 164 1.00 -18.21 -5.54
CA VAL A 164 -0.31 -17.76 -6.06
C VAL A 164 -0.21 -17.02 -7.39
N GLY A 165 0.98 -16.53 -7.76
CA GLY A 165 1.25 -15.87 -9.04
C GLY A 165 2.72 -15.87 -9.37
N THR A 166 3.07 -15.59 -10.64
CA THR A 166 4.47 -15.60 -11.10
C THR A 166 5.14 -14.22 -11.03
N LEU A 167 4.35 -13.14 -10.99
CA LEU A 167 4.85 -11.76 -11.02
C LEU A 167 4.77 -11.03 -9.66
N GLY A 168 4.36 -11.73 -8.59
CA GLY A 168 4.20 -11.12 -7.27
C GLY A 168 5.47 -10.51 -6.70
N LEU A 169 6.64 -11.15 -6.86
CA LEU A 169 7.92 -10.57 -6.42
C LEU A 169 8.36 -9.38 -7.28
N GLU A 170 8.03 -9.37 -8.57
CA GLU A 170 8.26 -8.21 -9.43
C GLU A 170 7.39 -7.04 -9.00
N MET A 171 6.12 -7.27 -8.73
CA MET A 171 5.22 -6.27 -8.17
C MET A 171 5.80 -5.68 -6.89
N MET A 172 6.19 -6.50 -5.93
CA MET A 172 6.71 -6.03 -4.63
C MET A 172 7.99 -5.18 -4.76
N LYS A 173 8.92 -5.58 -5.61
CA LYS A 173 10.28 -5.01 -5.61
C LYS A 173 10.54 -4.04 -6.75
N SER A 174 9.82 -4.15 -7.84
CA SER A 174 10.15 -3.45 -9.09
C SER A 174 9.06 -2.51 -9.59
N THR A 175 7.97 -2.32 -8.83
CA THR A 175 6.92 -1.35 -9.21
C THR A 175 6.89 -0.13 -8.30
N CYS A 176 6.45 0.99 -8.86
CA CYS A 176 6.05 2.20 -8.15
C CYS A 176 4.72 2.72 -8.70
N THR A 177 3.98 3.41 -7.86
CA THR A 177 2.68 4.00 -8.24
C THR A 177 2.51 5.42 -7.75
N VAL A 178 1.47 6.08 -8.26
CA VAL A 178 0.78 7.19 -7.63
C VAL A 178 -0.63 6.71 -7.33
N GLN A 179 -1.09 6.89 -6.10
CA GLN A 179 -2.43 6.55 -5.65
C GLN A 179 -3.14 7.79 -5.13
N VAL A 180 -4.45 7.87 -5.37
CA VAL A 180 -5.31 8.91 -4.80
C VAL A 180 -6.37 8.27 -3.90
N ASN A 181 -6.58 8.87 -2.73
CA ASN A 181 -7.57 8.47 -1.75
C ASN A 181 -8.63 9.59 -1.66
N LEU A 182 -9.90 9.22 -1.79
CA LEU A 182 -11.03 10.14 -1.84
C LEU A 182 -12.09 9.72 -0.81
N ASP A 183 -12.62 10.69 -0.08
CA ASP A 183 -13.75 10.49 0.83
C ASP A 183 -15.08 10.34 0.08
N PHE A 184 -16.07 9.76 0.74
CA PHE A 184 -17.43 9.59 0.25
C PHE A 184 -18.45 9.90 1.36
N SER A 185 -19.69 10.26 0.98
CA SER A 185 -20.70 10.74 1.93
C SER A 185 -21.75 9.72 2.35
N SER A 186 -21.91 8.65 1.61
CA SER A 186 -22.91 7.61 1.85
C SER A 186 -22.59 6.36 1.06
N GLU A 187 -23.23 5.25 1.37
CA GLU A 187 -23.10 4.02 0.60
C GLU A 187 -23.44 4.23 -0.90
N ALA A 188 -24.51 4.93 -1.22
CA ALA A 188 -24.87 5.23 -2.60
C ALA A 188 -23.81 6.08 -3.32
N ASN A 189 -23.20 7.02 -2.62
CA ASN A 189 -22.08 7.83 -3.15
C ASN A 189 -20.84 6.95 -3.32
N MET A 190 -20.49 6.13 -2.34
CA MET A 190 -19.39 5.17 -2.41
C MET A 190 -19.52 4.25 -3.62
N VAL A 191 -20.69 3.63 -3.80
CA VAL A 191 -20.97 2.74 -4.94
C VAL A 191 -20.73 3.46 -6.27
N LYS A 192 -21.27 4.67 -6.43
CA LYS A 192 -21.08 5.47 -7.64
C LYS A 192 -19.61 5.80 -7.88
N MET A 193 -18.88 6.21 -6.86
CA MET A 193 -17.46 6.56 -6.97
C MET A 193 -16.63 5.32 -7.31
N PHE A 194 -16.91 4.18 -6.66
CA PHE A 194 -16.21 2.92 -6.89
C PHE A 194 -16.40 2.43 -8.34
N GLN A 195 -17.66 2.38 -8.81
CA GLN A 195 -18.00 1.99 -10.18
C GLN A 195 -17.36 2.93 -11.22
N THR A 196 -17.42 4.25 -10.97
CA THR A 196 -16.81 5.24 -11.88
C THR A 196 -15.29 5.06 -11.94
N SER A 197 -14.63 4.90 -10.79
CA SER A 197 -13.17 4.74 -10.72
C SER A 197 -12.71 3.45 -11.42
N LEU A 198 -13.41 2.33 -11.20
CA LEU A 198 -13.07 1.08 -11.87
C LEU A 198 -13.34 1.13 -13.38
N ALA A 199 -14.41 1.78 -13.81
CA ALA A 199 -14.70 1.97 -15.25
C ALA A 199 -13.65 2.87 -15.94
N LEU A 200 -13.05 3.82 -15.21
CA LEU A 200 -12.01 4.70 -15.73
C LEU A 200 -10.59 4.09 -15.66
N GLN A 201 -10.39 3.00 -14.92
CA GLN A 201 -9.08 2.39 -14.70
C GLN A 201 -8.31 2.07 -16.00
N PRO A 202 -8.90 1.46 -17.03
CA PRO A 202 -8.17 1.21 -18.28
C PRO A 202 -7.72 2.50 -19.00
N ILE A 203 -8.53 3.55 -18.93
CA ILE A 203 -8.21 4.86 -19.48
C ILE A 203 -7.07 5.50 -18.70
N ALA A 204 -7.11 5.45 -17.37
CA ALA A 204 -6.05 5.92 -16.50
C ALA A 204 -4.73 5.19 -16.80
N THR A 205 -4.76 3.87 -16.92
CA THR A 205 -3.58 3.07 -17.29
C THR A 205 -3.00 3.51 -18.63
N ALA A 206 -3.83 3.76 -19.64
CA ALA A 206 -3.37 4.21 -20.95
C ALA A 206 -2.75 5.62 -20.92
N LEU A 207 -3.36 6.55 -20.18
CA LEU A 207 -2.92 7.95 -20.08
C LEU A 207 -1.59 8.10 -19.31
N TRP A 208 -1.38 7.30 -18.27
CA TRP A 208 -0.21 7.39 -17.40
C TRP A 208 0.77 6.22 -17.54
N ALA A 209 0.67 5.44 -18.62
CA ALA A 209 1.61 4.39 -18.92
C ALA A 209 3.03 4.97 -19.09
N ASN A 210 3.97 4.50 -18.23
CA ASN A 210 5.35 4.99 -18.20
C ASN A 210 6.36 3.92 -17.81
N SER A 211 6.09 2.64 -18.11
CA SER A 211 6.94 1.51 -17.73
C SER A 211 7.17 0.51 -18.86
N PRO A 212 7.75 0.95 -20.01
CA PRO A 212 7.94 0.07 -21.17
C PRO A 212 9.20 -0.80 -21.07
N PHE A 213 10.07 -0.58 -20.07
CA PHE A 213 11.37 -1.26 -19.98
C PHE A 213 11.44 -2.21 -18.78
N LYS A 214 12.10 -3.35 -18.98
CA LYS A 214 12.53 -4.30 -17.96
C LYS A 214 13.95 -4.77 -18.29
N GLU A 215 14.86 -4.73 -17.32
CA GLU A 215 16.25 -5.19 -17.48
C GLU A 215 16.95 -4.58 -18.70
N GLY A 216 16.67 -3.30 -18.97
CA GLY A 216 17.25 -2.54 -20.09
C GLY A 216 16.61 -2.82 -21.45
N ASN A 217 15.63 -3.69 -21.55
CA ASN A 217 14.97 -4.09 -22.80
C ASN A 217 13.52 -3.60 -22.86
N LEU A 218 13.01 -3.41 -24.08
CA LEU A 218 11.59 -3.16 -24.29
C LEU A 218 10.78 -4.43 -23.99
N THR A 219 9.68 -4.27 -23.25
CA THR A 219 8.79 -5.37 -22.84
C THR A 219 7.65 -5.66 -23.82
N GLY A 220 7.39 -4.75 -24.76
CA GLY A 220 6.19 -4.76 -25.58
C GLY A 220 4.95 -4.12 -24.95
N TYR A 221 5.01 -3.75 -23.67
CA TYR A 221 3.96 -3.03 -22.95
C TYR A 221 4.35 -1.56 -22.75
N LEU A 222 3.39 -0.64 -22.82
CA LEU A 222 3.57 0.74 -22.38
C LEU A 222 3.53 0.86 -20.86
N SER A 223 2.75 -0.02 -20.19
CA SER A 223 2.70 -0.18 -18.74
C SER A 223 2.98 -1.63 -18.36
N TYR A 224 4.25 -2.00 -18.24
CA TYR A 224 4.64 -3.31 -17.71
C TYR A 224 4.22 -3.47 -16.25
N ARG A 225 4.12 -2.35 -15.50
CA ARG A 225 3.55 -2.36 -14.15
C ARG A 225 2.15 -2.97 -14.13
N SER A 226 1.26 -2.54 -15.03
CA SER A 226 -0.10 -3.10 -15.11
C SER A 226 -0.08 -4.60 -15.47
N HIS A 227 0.85 -5.03 -16.32
CA HIS A 227 1.05 -6.44 -16.61
C HIS A 227 1.45 -7.24 -15.36
N CYS A 228 2.33 -6.70 -14.48
CA CYS A 228 2.70 -7.39 -13.24
C CYS A 228 1.47 -7.70 -12.37
N TRP A 229 0.50 -6.80 -12.30
CA TRP A 229 -0.71 -6.99 -11.50
C TRP A 229 -1.66 -8.06 -12.04
N THR A 230 -1.53 -8.46 -13.31
CA THR A 230 -2.38 -9.52 -13.90
C THR A 230 -2.01 -10.93 -13.44
N ASP A 231 -0.81 -11.12 -12.84
CA ASP A 231 -0.35 -12.42 -12.34
C ASP A 231 0.42 -12.28 -11.00
N THR A 232 -0.14 -11.47 -10.10
CA THR A 232 0.40 -11.27 -8.74
C THR A 232 -0.29 -12.19 -7.73
N ASP A 233 -1.59 -12.00 -7.52
CA ASP A 233 -2.42 -12.81 -6.60
C ASP A 233 -3.89 -12.61 -7.03
N PRO A 234 -4.51 -13.61 -7.66
CA PRO A 234 -5.85 -13.47 -8.24
C PRO A 234 -6.96 -13.27 -7.21
N ASP A 235 -6.73 -13.66 -5.94
CA ASP A 235 -7.74 -13.53 -4.89
C ASP A 235 -7.89 -12.07 -4.40
N ARG A 236 -6.86 -11.24 -4.58
CA ARG A 236 -6.79 -9.88 -4.01
C ARG A 236 -6.42 -8.78 -4.96
N CYS A 237 -6.04 -9.10 -6.20
CA CYS A 237 -5.61 -8.14 -7.23
C CYS A 237 -6.62 -8.11 -8.38
N GLY A 238 -6.50 -7.07 -9.22
CA GLY A 238 -7.26 -6.96 -10.46
C GLY A 238 -8.62 -6.30 -10.31
N SER A 239 -9.46 -6.55 -11.28
CA SER A 239 -10.79 -5.95 -11.38
C SER A 239 -11.81 -6.71 -10.53
N LEU A 240 -12.81 -5.98 -10.03
CA LEU A 240 -13.91 -6.52 -9.23
C LEU A 240 -15.24 -6.40 -10.01
N PRO A 241 -15.57 -7.34 -10.92
CA PRO A 241 -16.75 -7.22 -11.78
C PRO A 241 -18.08 -7.13 -11.01
N PHE A 242 -18.17 -7.76 -9.84
CA PHE A 242 -19.36 -7.80 -9.01
C PHE A 242 -19.82 -6.41 -8.53
N ILE A 243 -18.96 -5.41 -8.57
CA ILE A 243 -19.36 -4.04 -8.18
C ILE A 243 -20.37 -3.40 -9.13
N PHE A 244 -20.46 -3.91 -10.38
CA PHE A 244 -21.46 -3.48 -11.36
C PHE A 244 -22.77 -4.25 -11.28
N GLU A 245 -22.85 -5.27 -10.42
CA GLU A 245 -24.06 -6.02 -10.19
C GLU A 245 -25.04 -5.26 -9.27
N ASN A 246 -26.31 -5.58 -9.38
CA ASN A 246 -27.34 -5.03 -8.49
C ASN A 246 -27.08 -5.49 -7.04
N GLY A 247 -27.19 -4.55 -6.10
CA GLY A 247 -27.00 -4.83 -4.67
C GLY A 247 -25.55 -4.70 -4.20
N PHE A 248 -24.64 -4.14 -5.01
CA PHE A 248 -23.32 -3.77 -4.51
C PHE A 248 -23.43 -2.66 -3.45
N GLY A 249 -22.73 -2.86 -2.34
CA GLY A 249 -22.66 -1.97 -1.20
C GLY A 249 -21.61 -2.44 -0.20
N PHE A 250 -21.63 -1.87 1.01
CA PHE A 250 -20.65 -2.23 2.05
C PHE A 250 -20.71 -3.71 2.43
N GLU A 251 -21.91 -4.29 2.57
CA GLU A 251 -22.06 -5.70 2.91
C GLU A 251 -21.41 -6.61 1.86
N ARG A 252 -21.63 -6.34 0.58
CA ARG A 252 -21.05 -7.12 -0.52
C ARG A 252 -19.53 -6.98 -0.59
N TYR A 253 -19.00 -5.79 -0.28
CA TYR A 253 -17.55 -5.58 -0.21
C TYR A 253 -16.94 -6.30 1.00
N VAL A 254 -17.59 -6.28 2.17
CA VAL A 254 -17.17 -7.06 3.34
C VAL A 254 -17.13 -8.54 3.03
N ASP A 255 -18.19 -9.08 2.39
CA ASP A 255 -18.23 -10.49 1.98
C ASP A 255 -17.04 -10.86 1.08
N TYR A 256 -16.74 -10.03 0.08
CA TYR A 256 -15.55 -10.22 -0.76
C TYR A 256 -14.27 -10.26 0.08
N MET A 257 -14.09 -9.30 0.98
CA MET A 257 -12.89 -9.23 1.81
C MET A 257 -12.76 -10.40 2.78
N LEU A 258 -13.86 -10.97 3.27
CA LEU A 258 -13.82 -12.17 4.11
C LEU A 258 -13.37 -13.42 3.34
N ASP A 259 -13.55 -13.43 2.02
CA ASP A 259 -13.12 -14.52 1.14
C ASP A 259 -11.67 -14.35 0.64
N VAL A 260 -11.08 -13.14 0.76
CA VAL A 260 -9.65 -12.93 0.47
C VAL A 260 -8.80 -13.65 1.52
N PRO A 261 -7.87 -14.55 1.14
CA PRO A 261 -7.00 -15.23 2.10
C PRO A 261 -6.10 -14.25 2.86
N MET A 262 -5.88 -14.47 4.14
CA MET A 262 -5.01 -13.63 4.95
C MET A 262 -3.53 -13.76 4.55
N TYR A 263 -2.71 -12.76 4.92
CA TYR A 263 -1.26 -12.87 4.93
C TYR A 263 -0.71 -13.09 6.32
N PHE A 264 -1.11 -12.27 7.27
CA PHE A 264 -0.57 -12.27 8.63
C PHE A 264 -1.58 -11.75 9.64
N ILE A 265 -1.29 -12.02 10.90
CA ILE A 265 -1.96 -11.43 12.06
C ILE A 265 -0.88 -10.80 12.93
N TYR A 266 -1.15 -9.61 13.51
CA TYR A 266 -0.20 -8.94 14.39
C TYR A 266 -0.59 -9.13 15.86
N ARG A 267 0.30 -9.73 16.65
CA ARG A 267 0.08 -9.98 18.09
C ARG A 267 1.36 -9.72 18.89
N ASN A 268 1.25 -8.96 19.96
CA ASN A 268 2.34 -8.76 20.92
C ASN A 268 3.66 -8.32 20.26
N GLY A 269 3.61 -7.42 19.28
CA GLY A 269 4.80 -6.92 18.59
C GLY A 269 5.36 -7.85 17.52
N LYS A 270 4.65 -8.94 17.14
CA LYS A 270 5.11 -9.93 16.16
C LYS A 270 4.05 -10.20 15.11
N TYR A 271 4.51 -10.44 13.88
CA TYR A 271 3.68 -10.97 12.81
C TYR A 271 3.61 -12.50 12.93
N ILE A 272 2.41 -13.04 12.91
CA ILE A 272 2.09 -14.47 12.83
C ILE A 272 1.73 -14.76 11.38
N ASP A 273 2.35 -15.75 10.78
CA ASP A 273 2.03 -16.19 9.42
C ASP A 273 0.63 -16.83 9.39
N ALA A 274 -0.28 -16.21 8.67
CA ALA A 274 -1.63 -16.68 8.40
C ALA A 274 -1.89 -16.80 6.89
N SER A 275 -0.81 -16.94 6.10
CA SER A 275 -0.87 -16.97 4.64
C SER A 275 -1.82 -18.05 4.13
N GLY A 276 -2.80 -17.64 3.35
CA GLY A 276 -3.80 -18.54 2.75
C GLY A 276 -4.90 -19.00 3.70
N LEU A 277 -4.90 -18.55 4.98
CA LEU A 277 -5.95 -18.91 5.94
C LEU A 277 -7.16 -17.97 5.79
N SER A 278 -8.35 -18.49 6.13
CA SER A 278 -9.62 -17.78 6.01
C SER A 278 -9.85 -16.81 7.17
N PHE A 279 -10.26 -15.57 6.83
CA PHE A 279 -10.73 -14.63 7.86
C PHE A 279 -12.07 -15.07 8.49
N ARG A 280 -12.89 -15.86 7.78
CA ARG A 280 -14.11 -16.44 8.33
C ARG A 280 -13.81 -17.44 9.46
N ASP A 281 -12.79 -18.30 9.28
CA ASP A 281 -12.35 -19.21 10.34
C ASP A 281 -11.83 -18.45 11.57
N PHE A 282 -11.24 -17.29 11.35
CA PHE A 282 -10.82 -16.41 12.45
C PHE A 282 -12.02 -15.83 13.21
N LEU A 283 -13.07 -15.38 12.51
CA LEU A 283 -14.31 -14.92 13.14
C LEU A 283 -14.99 -16.04 13.98
N ASP A 284 -14.91 -17.27 13.51
CA ASP A 284 -15.48 -18.43 14.18
C ASP A 284 -14.59 -18.94 15.34
N GLY A 285 -13.39 -18.41 15.52
CA GLY A 285 -12.43 -18.85 16.54
C GLY A 285 -11.80 -20.22 16.23
N THR A 286 -11.87 -20.67 14.99
CA THR A 286 -11.35 -21.99 14.53
C THR A 286 -10.03 -21.89 13.79
N LEU A 287 -9.42 -20.70 13.78
CA LEU A 287 -8.18 -20.46 13.04
C LEU A 287 -7.03 -21.31 13.59
N ALA A 288 -6.39 -22.12 12.71
CA ALA A 288 -5.40 -23.11 13.13
C ALA A 288 -4.18 -22.51 13.87
N VAL A 289 -3.76 -21.29 13.52
CA VAL A 289 -2.59 -20.62 14.13
C VAL A 289 -2.92 -19.87 15.42
N LEU A 290 -4.22 -19.63 15.71
CA LEU A 290 -4.73 -18.97 16.92
C LEU A 290 -6.06 -19.61 17.37
N PRO A 291 -6.03 -20.89 17.80
CA PRO A 291 -7.26 -21.61 18.14
C PRO A 291 -7.96 -20.96 19.36
N GLY A 292 -9.26 -20.70 19.21
CA GLY A 292 -10.10 -20.08 20.25
C GLY A 292 -10.03 -18.55 20.28
N GLU A 293 -9.12 -17.91 19.56
CA GLU A 293 -9.10 -16.44 19.44
C GLU A 293 -10.05 -15.98 18.32
N LYS A 294 -10.65 -14.82 18.53
CA LYS A 294 -11.43 -14.07 17.54
C LYS A 294 -10.70 -12.81 17.11
N PRO A 295 -10.91 -12.32 15.87
CA PRO A 295 -10.30 -11.09 15.41
C PRO A 295 -10.86 -9.86 16.13
N THR A 296 -10.05 -8.81 16.14
CA THR A 296 -10.42 -7.46 16.55
C THR A 296 -10.64 -6.57 15.32
N ILE A 297 -11.18 -5.37 15.51
CA ILE A 297 -11.26 -4.36 14.43
C ILE A 297 -9.87 -4.03 13.88
N LYS A 298 -8.82 -4.06 14.72
CA LYS A 298 -7.45 -3.86 14.23
C LYS A 298 -6.99 -4.97 13.29
N ASP A 299 -7.37 -6.22 13.52
CA ASP A 299 -7.07 -7.32 12.60
C ASP A 299 -7.81 -7.16 11.27
N TRP A 300 -9.04 -6.66 11.33
CA TRP A 300 -9.81 -6.33 10.14
C TRP A 300 -9.17 -5.21 9.31
N GLU A 301 -8.73 -4.12 9.94
CA GLU A 301 -7.98 -3.04 9.28
C GLU A 301 -6.70 -3.56 8.61
N ASP A 302 -5.94 -4.38 9.34
CA ASP A 302 -4.70 -4.98 8.81
C ASP A 302 -5.03 -5.89 7.61
N HIS A 303 -6.12 -6.66 7.66
CA HIS A 303 -6.57 -7.50 6.56
C HIS A 303 -7.03 -6.67 5.35
N LEU A 304 -7.85 -5.63 5.53
CA LEU A 304 -8.26 -4.70 4.48
C LEU A 304 -7.05 -4.09 3.75
N SER A 305 -5.95 -3.83 4.48
CA SER A 305 -4.73 -3.28 3.91
C SER A 305 -4.00 -4.22 2.94
N THR A 306 -4.36 -5.52 2.94
CA THR A 306 -3.70 -6.55 2.13
C THR A 306 -4.41 -6.87 0.82
N ALA A 307 -5.54 -6.23 0.50
CA ALA A 307 -6.20 -6.34 -0.78
C ALA A 307 -5.73 -5.24 -1.75
N PHE A 308 -5.48 -5.60 -3.00
CA PHE A 308 -4.89 -4.73 -4.01
C PHE A 308 -5.65 -4.72 -5.35
N PRO A 309 -7.01 -4.67 -5.35
CA PRO A 309 -7.73 -4.43 -6.59
C PRO A 309 -7.43 -3.00 -7.10
N GLU A 310 -7.75 -2.73 -8.36
CA GLU A 310 -7.51 -1.41 -8.96
C GLU A 310 -8.22 -0.27 -8.22
N VAL A 311 -9.35 -0.56 -7.61
CA VAL A 311 -10.10 0.34 -6.71
C VAL A 311 -10.47 -0.43 -5.46
N ARG A 312 -10.31 0.18 -4.28
CA ARG A 312 -10.63 -0.45 -3.00
C ARG A 312 -11.19 0.54 -1.98
N LEU A 313 -11.96 0.03 -1.02
CA LEU A 313 -12.25 0.76 0.21
C LEU A 313 -11.04 0.67 1.13
N LYS A 314 -10.69 1.78 1.73
CA LYS A 314 -9.57 1.91 2.68
C LYS A 314 -10.04 2.79 3.84
N THR A 315 -9.67 2.42 5.06
CA THR A 315 -9.88 3.25 6.25
C THR A 315 -8.58 3.97 6.59
N PHE A 316 -8.68 5.20 7.07
CA PHE A 316 -7.54 6.04 7.48
C PHE A 316 -7.65 6.43 8.94
#